data_ceb553775766576db904d830c4063824
#
_entry.id   ceb553775766576db904d830c4063824
#
_cell.length_a   1.000
_cell.length_b   1.000
_cell.length_c   1.000
_cell.angle_alpha   90.00
_cell.angle_beta   90.00
_cell.angle_gamma   90.00
#
_symmetry.space_group_name_H-M   'P 1'
#
loop_
_entity.id
_entity.type
_entity.pdbx_description
1 polymer ?
#
loop_
_entity_poly.entity_id
_entity_poly.type
_entity_poly.pdbx_seq_one_letter_code
_entity_poly.pdbx_strand_id
1 'polypeptide(L)'
;MATKLNNVVDLSNLSRNKYLIKIEGEEKELYLNPTDASIITRISEIYPKLNSLDEKTKHINDVLSDEDTITEEEIVELGKRLHEIDLETRELIDSLFESNVSEVCAPYGSMFDTVDGVFRFEIIIDSLLALYTENIREETNKRLKRMKSHTAKYTAQDHKKSSK
;
A
#
# COMPACT_ATOMS: atom_id res chain seq x y z
N MET A 1 16.84 17.43 -45.83
CA MET A 1 17.04 17.11 -44.41
C MET A 1 15.70 16.66 -43.81
N ALA A 2 15.57 15.40 -43.48
CA ALA A 2 14.38 14.92 -42.78
C ALA A 2 14.42 15.43 -41.35
N THR A 3 13.48 16.30 -40.96
CA THR A 3 13.26 16.69 -39.58
C THR A 3 12.78 15.45 -38.85
N LYS A 4 13.63 14.86 -38.03
CA LYS A 4 13.18 13.84 -37.06
C LYS A 4 12.13 14.50 -36.16
N LEU A 5 10.85 14.25 -36.44
CA LEU A 5 9.79 14.50 -35.49
C LEU A 5 10.13 13.72 -34.22
N ASN A 6 10.47 14.43 -33.20
CA ASN A 6 10.72 13.86 -31.88
C ASN A 6 9.35 13.51 -31.29
N ASN A 7 8.83 12.31 -31.59
CA ASN A 7 7.55 11.82 -31.08
C ASN A 7 7.67 11.33 -29.61
N VAL A 8 8.45 12.06 -28.80
CA VAL A 8 8.58 11.73 -27.37
C VAL A 8 7.54 12.51 -26.59
N VAL A 9 6.67 11.79 -25.93
CA VAL A 9 5.74 12.36 -24.94
C VAL A 9 6.36 12.21 -23.55
N ASP A 10 6.57 13.32 -22.87
CA ASP A 10 7.10 13.30 -21.50
C ASP A 10 5.94 13.14 -20.49
N LEU A 11 5.91 11.99 -19.84
CA LEU A 11 4.95 11.64 -18.78
C LEU A 11 5.65 11.44 -17.42
N SER A 12 6.79 12.07 -17.21
CA SER A 12 7.58 11.92 -15.98
C SER A 12 6.83 12.34 -14.71
N ASN A 13 5.86 13.26 -14.82
CA ASN A 13 4.95 13.62 -13.71
C ASN A 13 3.91 12.54 -13.35
N LEU A 14 3.78 11.50 -14.15
CA LEU A 14 2.97 10.31 -13.82
C LEU A 14 3.82 9.22 -13.14
N SER A 15 5.10 9.46 -12.93
CA SER A 15 5.98 8.52 -12.22
C SER A 15 5.62 8.41 -10.75
N ARG A 16 6.03 7.28 -10.14
CA ARG A 16 5.85 7.06 -8.70
C ARG A 16 6.67 8.07 -7.89
N ASN A 17 6.12 8.47 -6.75
CA ASN A 17 6.84 9.29 -5.79
C ASN A 17 7.84 8.44 -5.00
N LYS A 18 9.02 9.00 -4.78
CA LYS A 18 10.04 8.41 -3.93
C LYS A 18 9.80 8.84 -2.48
N TYR A 19 9.77 7.87 -1.58
CA TYR A 19 9.72 8.05 -0.13
C TYR A 19 10.97 7.49 0.50
N LEU A 20 11.48 8.15 1.55
CA LEU A 20 12.55 7.63 2.37
C LEU A 20 11.94 6.98 3.61
N ILE A 21 12.19 5.69 3.76
CA ILE A 21 11.75 4.89 4.89
C ILE A 21 12.95 4.66 5.80
N LYS A 22 12.84 5.08 7.05
CA LYS A 22 13.90 4.90 8.05
C LYS A 22 13.59 3.69 8.92
N ILE A 23 14.43 2.67 8.80
CA ILE A 23 14.36 1.43 9.59
C ILE A 23 15.72 1.22 10.26
N GLU A 24 15.73 1.10 11.60
CA GLU A 24 16.94 0.84 12.40
C GLU A 24 18.10 1.82 12.12
N GLY A 25 17.77 3.08 11.81
CA GLY A 25 18.75 4.11 11.50
C GLY A 25 19.22 4.14 10.05
N GLU A 26 18.86 3.17 9.23
CA GLU A 26 19.12 3.16 7.78
C GLU A 26 17.95 3.77 7.01
N GLU A 27 18.26 4.58 6.01
CA GLU A 27 17.27 5.12 5.08
C GLU A 27 17.23 4.27 3.81
N LYS A 28 16.02 3.82 3.44
CA LYS A 28 15.77 3.07 2.20
C LYS A 28 14.74 3.79 1.34
N GLU A 29 14.92 3.69 0.04
CA GLU A 29 14.00 4.28 -0.93
C GLU A 29 12.82 3.34 -1.19
N LEU A 30 11.61 3.91 -1.13
CA LEU A 30 10.37 3.23 -1.50
C LEU A 30 9.63 4.09 -2.52
N TYR A 31 9.24 3.48 -3.63
CA TYR A 31 8.50 4.14 -4.70
C TYR A 31 7.04 3.75 -4.64
N LEU A 32 6.16 4.73 -4.45
CA LEU A 32 4.71 4.55 -4.34
C LEU A 32 3.97 5.51 -5.27
N ASN A 33 2.76 5.13 -5.65
CA ASN A 33 1.81 6.02 -6.30
C ASN A 33 0.67 6.38 -5.33
N PRO A 34 0.84 7.38 -4.46
CA PRO A 34 -0.09 7.63 -3.35
C PRO A 34 -1.44 8.23 -3.77
N THR A 35 -1.59 8.59 -5.05
CA THR A 35 -2.84 9.10 -5.64
C THR A 35 -3.60 8.04 -6.42
N ASP A 36 -3.12 6.80 -6.41
CA ASP A 36 -3.77 5.67 -7.09
C ASP A 36 -5.03 5.23 -6.35
N ALA A 37 -6.18 5.66 -6.86
CA ALA A 37 -7.49 5.31 -6.30
C ALA A 37 -7.82 3.81 -6.44
N SER A 38 -7.15 3.07 -7.32
CA SER A 38 -7.35 1.62 -7.46
C SER A 38 -6.89 0.82 -6.25
N ILE A 39 -6.16 1.44 -5.33
CA ILE A 39 -5.79 0.82 -4.04
C ILE A 39 -7.03 0.37 -3.26
N ILE A 40 -8.15 1.08 -3.38
CA ILE A 40 -9.41 0.71 -2.70
C ILE A 40 -9.91 -0.65 -3.19
N THR A 41 -9.82 -0.89 -4.50
CA THR A 41 -10.17 -2.19 -5.09
C THR A 41 -9.21 -3.28 -4.60
N ARG A 42 -7.91 -3.02 -4.62
CA ARG A 42 -6.91 -3.97 -4.12
C ARG A 42 -7.09 -4.30 -2.63
N ILE A 43 -7.44 -3.32 -1.80
CA ILE A 43 -7.76 -3.54 -0.39
C ILE A 43 -8.92 -4.53 -0.26
N SER A 44 -9.99 -4.35 -1.02
CA SER A 44 -11.17 -5.23 -0.95
C SER A 44 -10.87 -6.68 -1.33
N GLU A 45 -9.89 -6.89 -2.20
CA GLU A 45 -9.45 -8.23 -2.63
C GLU A 45 -8.43 -8.87 -1.68
N ILE A 46 -7.52 -8.07 -1.14
CA ILE A 46 -6.36 -8.55 -0.36
C ILE A 46 -6.69 -8.69 1.11
N TYR A 47 -7.51 -7.81 1.68
CA TYR A 47 -7.82 -7.81 3.11
C TYR A 47 -8.44 -9.12 3.62
N PRO A 48 -9.39 -9.77 2.92
CA PRO A 48 -9.91 -11.08 3.32
C PRO A 48 -8.83 -12.16 3.35
N LYS A 49 -7.85 -12.10 2.46
CA LYS A 49 -6.71 -13.04 2.41
C LYS A 49 -5.78 -12.83 3.60
N LEU A 50 -5.47 -11.58 3.95
CA LEU A 50 -4.67 -11.24 5.13
C LEU A 50 -5.34 -11.72 6.42
N ASN A 51 -6.65 -11.52 6.55
CA ASN A 51 -7.41 -12.00 7.70
C ASN A 51 -7.36 -13.53 7.82
N SER A 52 -7.43 -14.24 6.70
CA SER A 52 -7.30 -15.72 6.68
C SER A 52 -5.92 -16.18 7.16
N LEU A 53 -4.86 -15.46 6.79
CA LEU A 53 -3.50 -15.75 7.24
C LEU A 53 -3.30 -15.44 8.73
N ASP A 54 -3.89 -14.37 9.23
CA ASP A 54 -3.89 -14.02 10.65
C ASP A 54 -4.57 -15.12 11.49
N GLU A 55 -5.72 -15.62 11.06
CA GLU A 55 -6.41 -16.73 11.73
C GLU A 55 -5.57 -18.02 11.75
N LYS A 56 -4.89 -18.35 10.65
CA LYS A 56 -3.95 -19.50 10.59
C LYS A 56 -2.80 -19.33 11.57
N THR A 57 -2.25 -18.12 11.68
CA THR A 57 -1.16 -17.80 12.61
C THR A 57 -1.63 -17.94 14.07
N LYS A 58 -2.81 -17.47 14.41
CA LYS A 58 -3.40 -17.64 15.74
C LYS A 58 -3.52 -19.13 16.10
N HIS A 59 -4.05 -19.94 15.20
CA HIS A 59 -4.17 -21.39 15.42
C HIS A 59 -2.81 -22.04 15.69
N ILE A 60 -1.78 -21.69 14.94
CA ILE A 60 -0.42 -22.21 15.14
C ILE A 60 0.12 -21.77 16.50
N ASN A 61 -0.06 -20.51 16.89
CA ASN A 61 0.38 -20.00 18.18
C ASN A 61 -0.34 -20.67 19.35
N ASP A 62 -1.65 -20.96 19.21
CA ASP A 62 -2.41 -21.70 20.21
C ASP A 62 -1.86 -23.12 20.40
N VAL A 63 -1.51 -23.81 19.33
CA VAL A 63 -0.87 -25.15 19.38
C VAL A 63 0.51 -25.06 20.04
N LEU A 64 1.34 -24.06 19.71
CA LEU A 64 2.66 -23.86 20.31
C LEU A 64 2.61 -23.48 21.78
N SER A 65 1.50 -22.94 22.28
CA SER A 65 1.32 -22.56 23.68
C SER A 65 1.03 -23.76 24.61
N ASP A 66 0.72 -24.92 24.02
CA ASP A 66 0.46 -26.16 24.75
C ASP A 66 1.77 -26.97 24.92
N GLU A 67 2.63 -26.51 25.84
CA GLU A 67 4.00 -27.01 26.02
C GLU A 67 4.10 -28.51 26.38
N ASP A 68 3.03 -29.12 26.88
CA ASP A 68 3.07 -30.48 27.45
C ASP A 68 2.92 -31.59 26.39
N THR A 69 2.58 -31.27 25.13
CA THR A 69 2.20 -32.28 24.12
C THR A 69 2.94 -32.16 22.80
N ILE A 70 3.79 -31.17 22.57
CA ILE A 70 4.41 -30.92 21.27
C ILE A 70 5.75 -31.66 21.11
N THR A 71 5.89 -32.39 20.00
CA THR A 71 7.14 -33.05 19.60
C THR A 71 8.05 -32.09 18.83
N GLU A 72 9.36 -32.38 18.79
CA GLU A 72 10.33 -31.60 17.98
C GLU A 72 9.94 -31.58 16.50
N GLU A 73 9.42 -32.69 15.97
CA GLU A 73 8.97 -32.80 14.57
C GLU A 73 7.78 -31.89 14.28
N GLU A 74 6.82 -31.77 15.22
CA GLU A 74 5.69 -30.87 15.11
C GLU A 74 6.15 -29.39 15.16
N ILE A 75 7.11 -29.04 16.00
CA ILE A 75 7.69 -27.70 16.05
C ILE A 75 8.33 -27.32 14.71
N VAL A 76 9.07 -28.23 14.09
CA VAL A 76 9.70 -28.00 12.78
C VAL A 76 8.63 -27.80 11.70
N GLU A 77 7.58 -28.60 11.69
CA GLU A 77 6.48 -28.47 10.72
C GLU A 77 5.71 -27.15 10.90
N LEU A 78 5.41 -26.75 12.13
CA LEU A 78 4.76 -25.49 12.44
C LEU A 78 5.63 -24.29 12.04
N GLY A 79 6.94 -24.40 12.25
CA GLY A 79 7.90 -23.37 11.82
C GLY A 79 7.90 -23.18 10.30
N LYS A 80 7.84 -24.26 9.53
CA LYS A 80 7.70 -24.19 8.06
C LYS A 80 6.40 -23.50 7.63
N ARG A 81 5.28 -23.83 8.26
CA ARG A 81 4.00 -23.20 7.97
C ARG A 81 4.00 -21.71 8.31
N LEU A 82 4.57 -21.31 9.42
CA LEU A 82 4.72 -19.89 9.77
C LEU A 82 5.57 -19.14 8.74
N HIS A 83 6.63 -19.76 8.24
CA HIS A 83 7.46 -19.17 7.19
C HIS A 83 6.69 -19.00 5.88
N GLU A 84 5.91 -20.00 5.46
CA GLU A 84 5.05 -19.91 4.27
C GLU A 84 4.00 -18.81 4.40
N ILE A 85 3.36 -18.70 5.56
CA ILE A 85 2.41 -17.63 5.86
C ILE A 85 3.08 -16.26 5.81
N ASP A 86 4.29 -16.12 6.32
CA ASP A 86 5.05 -14.87 6.27
C ASP A 86 5.36 -14.46 4.83
N LEU A 87 5.82 -15.40 4.00
CA LEU A 87 6.09 -15.14 2.58
C LEU A 87 4.83 -14.73 1.82
N GLU A 88 3.72 -15.43 2.03
CA GLU A 88 2.43 -15.08 1.40
C GLU A 88 1.94 -13.69 1.84
N THR A 89 2.10 -13.35 3.11
CA THR A 89 1.76 -12.02 3.65
C THR A 89 2.59 -10.93 2.99
N ARG A 90 3.89 -11.16 2.80
CA ARG A 90 4.79 -10.22 2.12
C ARG A 90 4.37 -9.99 0.67
N GLU A 91 4.04 -11.04 -0.06
CA GLU A 91 3.56 -10.95 -1.44
C GLU A 91 2.24 -10.17 -1.54
N LEU A 92 1.31 -10.38 -0.61
CA LEU A 92 0.05 -9.66 -0.56
C LEU A 92 0.24 -8.16 -0.30
N ILE A 93 1.14 -7.80 0.62
CA ILE A 93 1.46 -6.39 0.92
C ILE A 93 2.13 -5.72 -0.28
N ASP A 94 3.10 -6.37 -0.89
CA ASP A 94 3.77 -5.85 -2.08
C ASP A 94 2.79 -5.67 -3.24
N SER A 95 1.85 -6.58 -3.43
CA SER A 95 0.78 -6.48 -4.41
C SER A 95 -0.20 -5.35 -4.10
N LEU A 96 -0.51 -5.12 -2.82
CA LEU A 96 -1.41 -4.05 -2.39
C LEU A 96 -0.88 -2.67 -2.80
N PHE A 97 0.40 -2.43 -2.60
CA PHE A 97 1.05 -1.15 -2.90
C PHE A 97 1.78 -1.12 -4.26
N GLU A 98 1.79 -2.25 -4.98
CA GLU A 98 2.53 -2.42 -6.24
C GLU A 98 4.00 -1.98 -6.13
N SER A 99 4.64 -2.33 -5.04
CA SER A 99 6.01 -1.95 -4.70
C SER A 99 6.64 -2.98 -3.75
N ASN A 100 7.95 -2.92 -3.58
CA ASN A 100 8.73 -3.79 -2.69
C ASN A 100 8.63 -3.37 -1.21
N VAL A 101 7.44 -3.16 -0.72
CA VAL A 101 7.16 -2.68 0.64
C VAL A 101 7.71 -3.64 1.70
N SER A 102 7.51 -4.93 1.51
CA SER A 102 7.93 -5.94 2.49
C SER A 102 9.45 -5.97 2.70
N GLU A 103 10.23 -5.84 1.62
CA GLU A 103 11.69 -5.80 1.69
C GLU A 103 12.18 -4.50 2.34
N VAL A 104 11.57 -3.37 2.01
CA VAL A 104 11.99 -2.06 2.52
C VAL A 104 11.55 -1.84 3.96
N CYS A 105 10.30 -2.17 4.31
CA CYS A 105 9.73 -1.87 5.62
C CYS A 105 9.96 -2.96 6.67
N ALA A 106 10.18 -4.19 6.26
CA ALA A 106 10.45 -5.32 7.15
C ALA A 106 11.56 -6.23 6.60
N PRO A 107 12.81 -5.73 6.51
CA PRO A 107 13.93 -6.51 5.96
C PRO A 107 14.33 -7.68 6.85
N TYR A 108 14.01 -7.63 8.13
CA TYR A 108 14.33 -8.64 9.13
C TYR A 108 13.10 -9.07 9.90
N GLY A 109 13.12 -10.29 10.40
CA GLY A 109 12.05 -10.87 11.19
C GLY A 109 10.82 -11.25 10.36
N SER A 110 9.70 -11.45 11.06
CA SER A 110 8.41 -11.84 10.49
C SER A 110 7.46 -10.66 10.39
N MET A 111 6.54 -10.72 9.44
CA MET A 111 5.41 -9.79 9.35
C MET A 111 4.45 -9.95 10.54
N PHE A 112 4.51 -11.08 11.24
CA PHE A 112 3.72 -11.38 12.44
C PHE A 112 4.48 -11.09 13.75
N ASP A 113 5.65 -10.47 13.69
CA ASP A 113 6.27 -9.91 14.89
C ASP A 113 5.39 -8.78 15.44
N THR A 114 5.26 -8.73 16.76
CA THR A 114 4.40 -7.74 17.40
C THR A 114 5.20 -6.57 17.98
N VAL A 115 4.65 -5.39 17.84
CA VAL A 115 5.11 -4.17 18.51
C VAL A 115 3.91 -3.59 19.26
N ASP A 116 4.01 -3.51 20.58
CA ASP A 116 2.90 -3.07 21.46
C ASP A 116 1.58 -3.84 21.24
N GLY A 117 1.67 -5.14 20.94
CA GLY A 117 0.53 -6.02 20.70
C GLY A 117 -0.09 -5.94 19.32
N VAL A 118 0.51 -5.17 18.41
CA VAL A 118 0.06 -5.03 17.01
C VAL A 118 1.07 -5.73 16.09
N PHE A 119 0.59 -6.48 15.12
CA PHE A 119 1.46 -7.12 14.14
C PHE A 119 2.16 -6.10 13.25
N ARG A 120 3.39 -6.37 12.90
CA ARG A 120 4.20 -5.52 12.01
C ARG A 120 3.51 -5.22 10.69
N PHE A 121 2.86 -6.20 10.07
CA PHE A 121 2.15 -5.99 8.81
C PHE A 121 0.99 -4.99 8.95
N GLU A 122 0.26 -5.00 10.06
CA GLU A 122 -0.82 -4.04 10.33
C GLU A 122 -0.27 -2.63 10.44
N ILE A 123 0.84 -2.44 11.16
CA ILE A 123 1.49 -1.13 11.30
C ILE A 123 1.93 -0.58 9.95
N ILE A 124 2.52 -1.42 9.11
CA ILE A 124 2.97 -1.05 7.75
C ILE A 124 1.78 -0.65 6.89
N ILE A 125 0.74 -1.48 6.84
CA ILE A 125 -0.46 -1.22 6.04
C ILE A 125 -1.13 0.07 6.49
N ASP A 126 -1.39 0.25 7.78
CA ASP A 126 -2.07 1.43 8.31
C ASP A 126 -1.29 2.71 8.04
N SER A 127 0.04 2.67 8.19
CA SER A 127 0.91 3.83 7.93
C SER A 127 0.90 4.24 6.47
N LEU A 128 0.97 3.27 5.55
CA LEU A 128 0.98 3.56 4.12
C LEU A 128 -0.42 3.92 3.60
N LEU A 129 -1.49 3.29 4.10
CA LEU A 129 -2.85 3.65 3.73
C LEU A 129 -3.22 5.06 4.18
N ALA A 130 -2.73 5.51 5.33
CA ALA A 130 -2.90 6.90 5.77
C ALA A 130 -2.29 7.88 4.76
N LEU A 131 -1.11 7.57 4.23
CA LEU A 131 -0.45 8.35 3.17
C LEU A 131 -1.30 8.41 1.90
N TYR A 132 -1.84 7.28 1.44
CA TYR A 132 -2.72 7.22 0.25
C TYR A 132 -4.02 8.01 0.49
N THR A 133 -4.66 7.83 1.63
CA THR A 133 -5.91 8.51 1.97
C THR A 133 -5.74 10.03 1.96
N GLU A 134 -4.67 10.55 2.53
CA GLU A 134 -4.36 11.97 2.56
C GLU A 134 -4.13 12.53 1.14
N ASN A 135 -3.29 11.87 0.35
CA ASN A 135 -2.97 12.30 -1.01
C ASN A 135 -4.18 12.25 -1.95
N ILE A 136 -4.99 11.19 -1.89
CA ILE A 136 -6.22 11.07 -2.68
C ILE A 136 -7.20 12.18 -2.32
N ARG A 137 -7.35 12.48 -1.04
CA ARG A 137 -8.22 13.58 -0.56
C ARG A 137 -7.76 14.94 -1.07
N GLU A 138 -6.46 15.23 -1.00
CA GLU A 138 -5.89 16.48 -1.51
C GLU A 138 -6.11 16.65 -3.01
N GLU A 139 -5.82 15.63 -3.80
CA GLU A 139 -6.01 15.66 -5.25
C GLU A 139 -7.50 15.76 -5.63
N THR A 140 -8.38 15.10 -4.90
CA THR A 140 -9.84 15.23 -5.08
C THR A 140 -10.28 16.66 -4.83
N ASN A 141 -9.80 17.30 -3.78
CA ASN A 141 -10.11 18.70 -3.47
C ASN A 141 -9.59 19.65 -4.55
N LYS A 142 -8.38 19.45 -5.05
CA LYS A 142 -7.84 20.24 -6.18
C LYS A 142 -8.70 20.08 -7.44
N ARG A 143 -9.14 18.86 -7.74
CA ARG A 143 -10.01 18.58 -8.86
C ARG A 143 -11.37 19.27 -8.73
N LEU A 144 -11.99 19.22 -7.55
CA LEU A 144 -13.27 19.90 -7.28
C LEU A 144 -13.15 21.41 -7.43
N LYS A 145 -12.08 22.02 -6.94
CA LYS A 145 -11.82 23.46 -7.13
C LYS A 145 -11.67 23.82 -8.62
N ARG A 146 -10.95 22.99 -9.37
CA ARG A 146 -10.79 23.17 -10.81
C ARG A 146 -12.13 23.07 -11.55
N MET A 147 -12.98 22.11 -11.20
CA MET A 147 -14.32 21.96 -11.79
C MET A 147 -15.21 23.16 -11.50
N LYS A 148 -15.24 23.66 -10.25
CA LYS A 148 -15.99 24.88 -9.88
C LYS A 148 -15.52 26.11 -10.65
N SER A 149 -14.22 26.28 -10.82
CA SER A 149 -13.64 27.37 -11.61
C SER A 149 -14.06 27.30 -13.09
N HIS A 150 -14.09 26.12 -13.70
CA HIS A 150 -14.57 25.93 -15.06
C HIS A 150 -16.06 26.24 -15.20
N THR A 151 -16.89 25.73 -14.30
CA THR A 151 -18.33 25.99 -14.28
C THR A 151 -18.65 27.49 -14.15
N ALA A 152 -17.96 28.20 -13.26
CA ALA A 152 -18.10 29.64 -13.09
C ALA A 152 -17.77 30.44 -14.35
N LYS A 153 -16.74 30.03 -15.11
CA LYS A 153 -16.38 30.64 -16.40
C LYS A 153 -17.49 30.48 -17.45
N TYR A 154 -18.07 29.29 -17.56
CA TYR A 154 -19.16 29.03 -18.52
C TYR A 154 -20.43 29.81 -18.14
N THR A 155 -20.82 29.86 -16.87
CA THR A 155 -21.97 30.60 -16.40
C THR A 155 -21.83 32.12 -16.64
N ALA A 156 -20.63 32.69 -16.44
CA ALA A 156 -20.36 34.10 -16.71
C ALA A 156 -20.40 34.45 -18.20
N GLN A 157 -20.06 33.52 -19.10
CA GLN A 157 -20.18 33.73 -20.56
C GLN A 157 -21.62 33.68 -21.04
N ASP A 158 -22.47 32.83 -20.47
CA ASP A 158 -23.88 32.74 -20.83
C ASP A 158 -24.65 34.00 -20.40
N HIS A 159 -24.36 34.57 -19.24
CA HIS A 159 -24.94 35.85 -18.80
C HIS A 159 -24.51 37.03 -19.68
N LYS A 160 -23.35 37.02 -20.31
CA LYS A 160 -22.93 38.06 -21.25
C LYS A 160 -23.59 37.92 -22.62
N LYS A 161 -24.05 36.74 -23.01
CA LYS A 161 -24.78 36.50 -24.28
C LYS A 161 -26.28 36.82 -24.19
N SER A 162 -26.88 36.78 -23.00
CA SER A 162 -28.30 37.06 -22.80
C SER A 162 -28.62 38.54 -22.53
N SER A 163 -27.61 39.42 -22.45
CA SER A 163 -27.75 40.85 -22.22
C SER A 163 -27.55 41.71 -23.47
N LYS A 164 -27.69 41.15 -24.70
CA LYS A 164 -27.66 41.91 -25.95
C LYS A 164 -29.02 41.89 -26.67
#